data_e9bc9f42818626dd422656aea7e2b410
#
_entry.id   e9bc9f42818626dd422656aea7e2b410
#
_cell.length_a   1.000
_cell.length_b   1.000
_cell.length_c   1.000
_cell.angle_alpha   90.00
_cell.angle_beta   90.00
_cell.angle_gamma   90.00
#
_symmetry.space_group_name_H-M   'P 1'
#
loop_
_entity.id
_entity.type
_entity.pdbx_description
1 polymer ?
#
loop_
_entity_poly.entity_id
_entity_poly.type
_entity_poly.pdbx_seq_one_letter_code
_entity_poly.pdbx_strand_id
1 'polypeptide(L)'
;MKELLEGRRFGFALRPQLGHIALGFALGVTLLDLMAWFGWGARDTNGFVIANAWLAVATAVVMVLATTTAFVESTDAAEEDRPLARLDLLAAFVAVLLYAVSSLLRIADLGAPAASPGAVVSAFAGLVVLLVDSVIAATLYSSREWAVIDEEEYEPRRHQKRRRAS
;
A
#
# COMPACT_ATOMS: atom_id res chain seq x y z
N MET A 1 0.65 -10.33 19.18
CA MET A 1 1.06 -9.18 18.33
C MET A 1 1.05 -9.57 16.85
N LYS A 2 1.65 -10.72 16.47
CA LYS A 2 1.69 -11.23 15.10
C LYS A 2 0.29 -11.36 14.48
N GLU A 3 -0.64 -12.07 15.13
CA GLU A 3 -2.02 -12.25 14.67
C GLU A 3 -2.79 -10.94 14.44
N LEU A 4 -2.42 -9.87 15.16
CA LEU A 4 -3.00 -8.56 15.00
C LEU A 4 -2.48 -7.87 13.74
N LEU A 5 -1.18 -7.99 13.44
CA LEU A 5 -0.53 -7.43 12.25
C LEU A 5 -0.92 -8.19 10.98
N GLU A 6 -1.15 -9.49 11.06
CA GLU A 6 -1.65 -10.32 9.96
C GLU A 6 -3.16 -10.11 9.68
N GLY A 7 -3.86 -9.40 10.57
CA GLY A 7 -5.31 -9.18 10.44
C GLY A 7 -6.18 -10.38 10.81
N ARG A 8 -5.57 -11.52 11.21
CA ARG A 8 -6.33 -12.75 11.59
C ARG A 8 -7.37 -12.50 12.67
N ARG A 9 -7.07 -11.58 13.60
CA ARG A 9 -8.00 -11.19 14.66
C ARG A 9 -9.22 -10.43 14.14
N PHE A 10 -9.11 -9.79 12.99
CA PHE A 10 -10.17 -8.99 12.36
C PHE A 10 -10.90 -9.73 11.24
N GLY A 11 -10.45 -10.95 10.88
CA GLY A 11 -11.06 -11.75 9.82
C GLY A 11 -10.78 -11.25 8.40
N PHE A 12 -9.79 -10.38 8.22
CA PHE A 12 -9.35 -9.90 6.90
C PHE A 12 -7.85 -9.60 6.88
N ALA A 13 -7.24 -9.68 5.69
CA ALA A 13 -5.83 -9.32 5.52
C ALA A 13 -5.64 -7.81 5.66
N LEU A 14 -4.80 -7.39 6.61
CA LEU A 14 -4.59 -5.98 6.92
C LEU A 14 -3.73 -5.28 5.85
N ARG A 15 -2.74 -5.99 5.28
CA ARG A 15 -1.80 -5.48 4.29
C ARG A 15 -2.49 -4.87 3.05
N PRO A 16 -3.42 -5.59 2.35
CA PRO A 16 -4.08 -5.01 1.17
C PRO A 16 -4.92 -3.79 1.52
N GLN A 17 -5.60 -3.77 2.66
CA GLN A 17 -6.43 -2.63 3.07
C GLN A 17 -5.58 -1.37 3.29
N LEU A 18 -4.45 -1.50 4.00
CA LEU A 18 -3.51 -0.39 4.18
C LEU A 18 -2.92 0.07 2.84
N GLY A 19 -2.60 -0.86 1.94
CA GLY A 19 -2.12 -0.56 0.60
C GLY A 19 -3.13 0.28 -0.21
N HIS A 20 -4.40 -0.08 -0.19
CA HIS A 20 -5.47 0.68 -0.87
C HIS A 20 -5.66 2.08 -0.27
N ILE A 21 -5.61 2.21 1.08
CA ILE A 21 -5.68 3.52 1.73
C ILE A 21 -4.48 4.39 1.33
N ALA A 22 -3.27 3.83 1.35
CA ALA A 22 -2.06 4.53 0.93
C ALA A 22 -2.14 4.98 -0.53
N LEU A 23 -2.62 4.11 -1.43
CA LEU A 23 -2.81 4.42 -2.85
C LEU A 23 -3.83 5.55 -3.03
N GLY A 24 -4.94 5.54 -2.29
CA GLY A 24 -5.94 6.61 -2.31
C GLY A 24 -5.34 7.95 -1.88
N PHE A 25 -4.54 7.97 -0.82
CA PHE A 25 -3.84 9.18 -0.37
C PHE A 25 -2.79 9.65 -1.39
N ALA A 26 -2.03 8.73 -1.97
CA ALA A 26 -1.04 9.01 -3.01
C ALA A 26 -1.66 9.64 -4.26
N LEU A 27 -2.81 9.14 -4.70
CA LEU A 27 -3.60 9.75 -5.77
C LEU A 27 -4.07 11.16 -5.37
N GLY A 28 -4.53 11.35 -4.13
CA GLY A 28 -4.90 12.65 -3.58
C GLY A 28 -3.74 13.65 -3.61
N VAL A 29 -2.52 13.22 -3.22
CA VAL A 29 -1.31 14.04 -3.31
C VAL A 29 -1.07 14.50 -4.74
N THR A 30 -1.13 13.57 -5.70
CA THR A 30 -0.91 13.89 -7.12
C THR A 30 -1.97 14.83 -7.66
N LEU A 31 -3.24 14.63 -7.30
CA LEU A 31 -4.34 15.51 -7.71
C LEU A 31 -4.18 16.93 -7.16
N LEU A 32 -3.81 17.07 -5.89
CA LEU A 32 -3.56 18.38 -5.28
C LEU A 32 -2.36 19.09 -5.90
N ASP A 33 -1.31 18.36 -6.29
CA ASP A 33 -0.17 18.92 -7.04
C ASP A 33 -0.63 19.44 -8.41
N LEU A 34 -1.43 18.68 -9.13
CA LEU A 34 -1.99 19.10 -10.42
C LEU A 34 -2.89 20.34 -10.26
N MET A 35 -3.76 20.36 -9.24
CA MET A 35 -4.62 21.50 -8.95
C MET A 35 -3.79 22.75 -8.65
N ALA A 36 -2.73 22.63 -7.85
CA ALA A 36 -1.80 23.73 -7.58
C ALA A 36 -1.07 24.17 -8.85
N TRP A 37 -0.62 23.22 -9.69
CA TRP A 37 0.04 23.51 -10.96
C TRP A 37 -0.84 24.31 -11.92
N PHE A 38 -2.12 23.96 -12.02
CA PHE A 38 -3.11 24.68 -12.85
C PHE A 38 -3.56 26.01 -12.22
N GLY A 39 -3.07 26.36 -11.05
CA GLY A 39 -3.44 27.59 -10.33
C GLY A 39 -4.87 27.58 -9.79
N TRP A 40 -5.42 26.39 -9.55
CA TRP A 40 -6.74 26.26 -8.91
C TRP A 40 -6.64 26.59 -7.43
N GLY A 41 -7.60 27.31 -6.92
CA GLY A 41 -7.66 27.76 -5.53
C GLY A 41 -7.13 29.19 -5.31
N ALA A 42 -7.27 29.66 -4.09
CA ALA A 42 -6.82 30.99 -3.70
C ALA A 42 -5.30 31.02 -3.55
N ARG A 43 -4.63 31.79 -4.41
CA ARG A 43 -3.16 31.90 -4.41
C ARG A 43 -2.60 32.46 -3.09
N ASP A 44 -3.40 33.22 -2.38
CA ASP A 44 -3.01 33.91 -1.15
C ASP A 44 -3.00 33.01 0.09
N THR A 45 -3.62 31.82 0.04
CA THR A 45 -3.80 30.95 1.21
C THR A 45 -2.89 29.72 1.23
N ASN A 46 -2.20 29.40 0.13
CA ASN A 46 -1.38 28.18 -0.02
C ASN A 46 -2.10 26.90 0.44
N GLY A 47 -3.44 26.90 0.45
CA GLY A 47 -4.25 25.83 1.04
C GLY A 47 -3.95 24.47 0.46
N PHE A 48 -3.77 24.38 -0.87
CA PHE A 48 -3.44 23.11 -1.51
C PHE A 48 -2.02 22.62 -1.14
N VAL A 49 -1.06 23.52 -1.00
CA VAL A 49 0.32 23.17 -0.61
C VAL A 49 0.33 22.60 0.81
N ILE A 50 -0.37 23.25 1.74
CA ILE A 50 -0.46 22.82 3.14
C ILE A 50 -1.23 21.50 3.25
N ALA A 51 -2.38 21.40 2.60
CA ALA A 51 -3.18 20.16 2.60
C ALA A 51 -2.38 18.98 2.02
N ASN A 52 -1.65 19.23 0.93
CA ASN A 52 -0.85 18.24 0.26
C ASN A 52 0.37 17.79 1.08
N ALA A 53 0.99 18.70 1.84
CA ALA A 53 2.06 18.35 2.77
C ALA A 53 1.58 17.35 3.84
N TRP A 54 0.43 17.61 4.45
CA TRP A 54 -0.16 16.71 5.45
C TRP A 54 -0.63 15.40 4.85
N LEU A 55 -1.19 15.42 3.64
CA LEU A 55 -1.61 14.20 2.96
C LEU A 55 -0.41 13.32 2.57
N ALA A 56 0.71 13.91 2.15
CA ALA A 56 1.95 13.18 1.89
C ALA A 56 2.51 12.54 3.18
N VAL A 57 2.45 13.24 4.31
CA VAL A 57 2.81 12.67 5.62
C VAL A 57 1.89 11.50 5.98
N ALA A 58 0.58 11.66 5.82
CA ALA A 58 -0.38 10.59 6.09
C ALA A 58 -0.11 9.38 5.20
N THR A 59 0.21 9.58 3.91
CA THR A 59 0.62 8.52 2.99
C THR A 59 1.84 7.78 3.52
N ALA A 60 2.90 8.51 3.91
CA ALA A 60 4.12 7.91 4.46
C ALA A 60 3.83 7.07 5.72
N VAL A 61 3.01 7.58 6.65
CA VAL A 61 2.63 6.87 7.89
C VAL A 61 1.87 5.58 7.58
N VAL A 62 0.86 5.65 6.70
CA VAL A 62 0.09 4.45 6.32
C VAL A 62 0.98 3.43 5.61
N MET A 63 1.92 3.90 4.78
CA MET A 63 2.89 3.03 4.11
C MET A 63 3.86 2.36 5.08
N VAL A 64 4.30 3.03 6.15
CA VAL A 64 5.11 2.40 7.21
C VAL A 64 4.34 1.25 7.86
N LEU A 65 3.05 1.46 8.17
CA LEU A 65 2.18 0.42 8.72
C LEU A 65 2.01 -0.74 7.73
N ALA A 66 1.75 -0.45 6.45
CA ALA A 66 1.61 -1.45 5.39
C ALA A 66 2.91 -2.25 5.19
N THR A 67 4.07 -1.58 5.20
CA THR A 67 5.38 -2.24 5.09
C THR A 67 5.68 -3.14 6.29
N THR A 68 5.28 -2.71 7.50
CA THR A 68 5.42 -3.51 8.71
C THR A 68 4.58 -4.80 8.62
N THR A 69 3.35 -4.72 8.12
CA THR A 69 2.51 -5.91 7.89
C THR A 69 3.08 -6.82 6.80
N ALA A 70 3.55 -6.26 5.68
CA ALA A 70 4.22 -6.99 4.61
C ALA A 70 5.48 -7.73 5.12
N PHE A 71 6.27 -7.10 5.99
CA PHE A 71 7.44 -7.73 6.61
C PHE A 71 7.03 -8.96 7.43
N VAL A 72 6.03 -8.84 8.29
CA VAL A 72 5.54 -9.96 9.11
C VAL A 72 5.02 -11.10 8.22
N GLU A 73 4.23 -10.78 7.22
CA GLU A 73 3.69 -11.78 6.28
C GLU A 73 4.79 -12.46 5.44
N SER A 74 5.84 -11.72 5.06
CA SER A 74 6.96 -12.27 4.30
C SER A 74 7.75 -13.34 5.07
N THR A 75 7.71 -13.31 6.41
CA THR A 75 8.37 -14.32 7.26
C THR A 75 7.63 -15.65 7.25
N ASP A 76 6.33 -15.64 6.96
CA ASP A 76 5.44 -16.81 6.94
C ASP A 76 5.10 -17.29 5.53
N ALA A 77 5.62 -16.60 4.51
CA ALA A 77 5.37 -16.97 3.12
C ALA A 77 5.91 -18.37 2.79
N ALA A 78 5.10 -19.17 2.08
CA ALA A 78 5.52 -20.44 1.54
C ALA A 78 6.76 -20.28 0.63
N GLU A 79 7.55 -21.33 0.45
CA GLU A 79 8.80 -21.23 -0.35
C GLU A 79 8.55 -20.73 -1.77
N GLU A 80 7.45 -21.11 -2.37
CA GLU A 80 7.01 -20.73 -3.70
C GLU A 80 6.68 -19.23 -3.80
N ASP A 81 6.09 -18.65 -2.76
CA ASP A 81 5.64 -17.26 -2.70
C ASP A 81 6.74 -16.28 -2.20
N ARG A 82 7.82 -16.79 -1.62
CA ARG A 82 8.89 -15.96 -1.05
C ARG A 82 9.49 -14.92 -1.99
N PRO A 83 9.75 -15.22 -3.27
CA PRO A 83 10.29 -14.21 -4.18
C PRO A 83 9.32 -13.04 -4.38
N LEU A 84 8.02 -13.35 -4.54
CA LEU A 84 6.99 -12.34 -4.74
C LEU A 84 6.74 -11.51 -3.47
N ALA A 85 6.72 -12.15 -2.30
CA ALA A 85 6.58 -11.47 -1.01
C ALA A 85 7.77 -10.55 -0.70
N ARG A 86 8.99 -10.91 -1.12
CA ARG A 86 10.16 -10.04 -1.01
C ARG A 86 10.08 -8.84 -1.96
N LEU A 87 9.56 -9.05 -3.17
CA LEU A 87 9.37 -7.97 -4.13
C LEU A 87 8.31 -6.98 -3.64
N ASP A 88 7.18 -7.46 -3.08
CA ASP A 88 6.16 -6.66 -2.43
C ASP A 88 6.77 -5.81 -1.29
N LEU A 89 7.53 -6.45 -0.39
CA LEU A 89 8.19 -5.75 0.70
C LEU A 89 9.18 -4.69 0.22
N LEU A 90 9.96 -4.98 -0.82
CA LEU A 90 10.90 -4.04 -1.41
C LEU A 90 10.19 -2.85 -2.05
N ALA A 91 9.13 -3.09 -2.83
CA ALA A 91 8.33 -2.05 -3.45
C ALA A 91 7.68 -1.14 -2.39
N ALA A 92 7.07 -1.74 -1.36
CA ALA A 92 6.51 -1.00 -0.23
C ALA A 92 7.56 -0.13 0.48
N PHE A 93 8.76 -0.65 0.73
CA PHE A 93 9.85 0.09 1.36
C PHE A 93 10.33 1.26 0.50
N VAL A 94 10.50 1.06 -0.81
CA VAL A 94 10.86 2.14 -1.75
C VAL A 94 9.79 3.22 -1.76
N ALA A 95 8.50 2.86 -1.77
CA ALA A 95 7.41 3.82 -1.69
C ALA A 95 7.44 4.63 -0.38
N VAL A 96 7.71 3.99 0.77
CA VAL A 96 7.90 4.70 2.05
C VAL A 96 8.99 5.75 1.94
N LEU A 97 10.15 5.40 1.39
CA LEU A 97 11.28 6.33 1.25
C LEU A 97 10.91 7.51 0.35
N LEU A 98 10.26 7.28 -0.78
CA LEU A 98 9.86 8.32 -1.71
C LEU A 98 8.85 9.29 -1.10
N TYR A 99 7.84 8.78 -0.37
CA TYR A 99 6.87 9.63 0.34
C TYR A 99 7.47 10.31 1.56
N ALA A 100 8.42 9.70 2.26
CA ALA A 100 9.15 10.36 3.34
C ALA A 100 9.96 11.55 2.81
N VAL A 101 10.69 11.38 1.71
CA VAL A 101 11.44 12.47 1.04
C VAL A 101 10.48 13.56 0.58
N SER A 102 9.38 13.20 -0.11
CA SER A 102 8.36 14.15 -0.53
C SER A 102 7.80 14.95 0.64
N SER A 103 7.46 14.28 1.74
CA SER A 103 6.91 14.89 2.94
C SER A 103 7.88 15.88 3.59
N LEU A 104 9.15 15.49 3.73
CA LEU A 104 10.21 16.35 4.30
C LEU A 104 10.39 17.61 3.48
N LEU A 105 10.47 17.49 2.15
CA LEU A 105 10.61 18.63 1.24
C LEU A 105 9.39 19.57 1.32
N ARG A 106 8.17 19.02 1.42
CA ARG A 106 6.95 19.82 1.56
C ARG A 106 6.84 20.53 2.91
N ILE A 107 7.27 19.87 3.99
CA ILE A 107 7.28 20.50 5.33
C ILE A 107 8.30 21.64 5.39
N ALA A 108 9.45 21.48 4.74
CA ALA A 108 10.45 22.54 4.67
C ALA A 108 9.93 23.79 3.92
N ASP A 109 9.02 23.60 2.96
CA ASP A 109 8.50 24.64 2.07
C ASP A 109 7.03 25.00 2.36
N LEU A 110 6.51 24.78 3.58
CA LEU A 110 5.09 25.03 3.93
C LEU A 110 4.62 26.47 3.63
N GLY A 111 5.51 27.44 3.67
CA GLY A 111 5.21 28.83 3.33
C GLY A 111 5.34 29.20 1.85
N ALA A 112 5.81 28.29 1.01
CA ALA A 112 6.00 28.53 -0.41
C ALA A 112 4.66 28.54 -1.17
N PRO A 113 4.57 29.31 -2.29
CA PRO A 113 3.35 29.33 -3.12
C PRO A 113 3.09 28.03 -3.89
N ALA A 114 4.10 27.18 -4.03
CA ALA A 114 4.03 25.90 -4.71
C ALA A 114 5.01 24.91 -4.06
N ALA A 115 4.70 23.61 -4.16
CA ALA A 115 5.61 22.57 -3.73
C ALA A 115 6.89 22.56 -4.59
N SER A 116 8.04 22.23 -3.97
CA SER A 116 9.29 22.10 -4.71
C SER A 116 9.20 20.99 -5.78
N PRO A 117 9.87 21.14 -6.93
CA PRO A 117 9.88 20.11 -7.96
C PRO A 117 10.34 18.74 -7.45
N GLY A 118 11.30 18.72 -6.53
CA GLY A 118 11.78 17.50 -5.89
C GLY A 118 10.68 16.78 -5.09
N ALA A 119 9.82 17.54 -4.39
CA ALA A 119 8.68 16.97 -3.66
C ALA A 119 7.63 16.36 -4.60
N VAL A 120 7.35 17.02 -5.71
CA VAL A 120 6.39 16.53 -6.71
C VAL A 120 6.91 15.29 -7.42
N VAL A 121 8.17 15.31 -7.87
CA VAL A 121 8.79 14.17 -8.56
C VAL A 121 8.88 12.94 -7.65
N SER A 122 9.29 13.12 -6.39
CA SER A 122 9.36 12.00 -5.45
C SER A 122 7.98 11.43 -5.12
N ALA A 123 6.93 12.26 -4.97
CA ALA A 123 5.57 11.79 -4.79
C ALA A 123 5.06 11.01 -6.01
N PHE A 124 5.29 11.53 -7.22
CA PHE A 124 4.88 10.86 -8.45
C PHE A 124 5.59 9.51 -8.65
N ALA A 125 6.91 9.48 -8.42
CA ALA A 125 7.67 8.22 -8.43
C ALA A 125 7.13 7.24 -7.38
N GLY A 126 6.80 7.73 -6.18
CA GLY A 126 6.17 6.93 -5.12
C GLY A 126 4.82 6.37 -5.53
N LEU A 127 3.97 7.15 -6.22
CA LEU A 127 2.69 6.67 -6.77
C LEU A 127 2.90 5.55 -7.79
N VAL A 128 3.85 5.69 -8.70
CA VAL A 128 4.16 4.63 -9.69
C VAL A 128 4.61 3.35 -8.98
N VAL A 129 5.47 3.45 -7.98
CA VAL A 129 5.91 2.29 -7.19
C VAL A 129 4.73 1.65 -6.45
N LEU A 130 3.82 2.46 -5.86
CA LEU A 130 2.61 1.95 -5.20
C LEU A 130 1.64 1.24 -6.15
N LEU A 131 1.52 1.71 -7.38
CA LEU A 131 0.72 1.02 -8.40
C LEU A 131 1.31 -0.36 -8.72
N VAL A 132 2.64 -0.43 -8.88
CA VAL A 132 3.33 -1.72 -9.08
C VAL A 132 3.16 -2.63 -7.86
N ASP A 133 3.36 -2.10 -6.65
CA ASP A 133 3.15 -2.80 -5.38
C ASP A 133 1.72 -3.36 -5.27
N SER A 134 0.70 -2.58 -5.64
CA SER A 134 -0.69 -3.01 -5.65
C SER A 134 -0.95 -4.19 -6.60
N VAL A 135 -0.30 -4.23 -7.76
CA VAL A 135 -0.40 -5.36 -8.70
C VAL A 135 0.28 -6.60 -8.13
N ILE A 136 1.46 -6.45 -7.53
CA ILE A 136 2.17 -7.55 -6.88
C ILE A 136 1.33 -8.12 -5.73
N ALA A 137 0.82 -7.25 -4.86
CA ALA A 137 -0.05 -7.66 -3.77
C ALA A 137 -1.30 -8.38 -4.27
N ALA A 138 -1.97 -7.85 -5.30
CA ALA A 138 -3.16 -8.49 -5.87
C ALA A 138 -2.86 -9.91 -6.39
N THR A 139 -1.72 -10.13 -7.06
CA THR A 139 -1.33 -11.47 -7.52
C THR A 139 -1.03 -12.42 -6.37
N LEU A 140 -0.36 -11.93 -5.32
CA LEU A 140 -0.01 -12.73 -4.13
C LEU A 140 -1.26 -13.18 -3.36
N TYR A 141 -2.25 -12.30 -3.21
CA TYR A 141 -3.47 -12.61 -2.45
C TYR A 141 -4.48 -13.41 -3.26
N SER A 142 -4.61 -13.19 -4.57
CA SER A 142 -5.51 -13.98 -5.41
C SER A 142 -5.09 -15.44 -5.48
N SER A 143 -3.78 -15.74 -5.54
CA SER A 143 -3.30 -17.13 -5.53
C SER A 143 -3.64 -17.87 -4.23
N ARG A 144 -3.63 -17.17 -3.09
CA ARG A 144 -3.99 -17.74 -1.78
C ARG A 144 -5.48 -18.02 -1.64
N GLU A 145 -6.35 -17.16 -2.17
CA GLU A 145 -7.80 -17.37 -2.17
C GLU A 145 -8.18 -18.59 -3.00
N TRP A 146 -7.60 -18.76 -4.18
CA TRP A 146 -7.84 -19.93 -5.03
C TRP A 146 -7.39 -21.24 -4.37
N ALA A 147 -6.25 -21.25 -3.68
CA ALA A 147 -5.76 -22.42 -2.98
C ALA A 147 -6.72 -22.88 -1.85
N VAL A 148 -7.33 -21.95 -1.11
CA VAL A 148 -8.31 -22.25 -0.07
C VAL A 148 -9.60 -22.84 -0.67
N ILE A 149 -10.07 -22.27 -1.79
CA ILE A 149 -11.28 -22.78 -2.49
C ILE A 149 -11.06 -24.21 -3.01
N ASP A 150 -9.89 -24.48 -3.57
CA ASP A 150 -9.54 -25.82 -4.05
C ASP A 150 -9.46 -26.85 -2.91
N GLU A 151 -8.93 -26.49 -1.75
CA GLU A 151 -8.91 -27.37 -0.57
C GLU A 151 -10.31 -27.66 -0.05
N GLU A 152 -11.19 -26.65 0.06
CA GLU A 152 -12.57 -26.84 0.50
C GLU A 152 -13.40 -27.70 -0.47
N GLU A 153 -13.17 -27.60 -1.77
CA GLU A 153 -13.84 -28.42 -2.77
C GLU A 153 -13.35 -29.90 -2.76
N TYR A 154 -12.10 -30.12 -2.35
CA TYR A 154 -11.51 -31.47 -2.32
C TYR A 154 -11.84 -32.27 -1.05
N GLU A 155 -12.04 -31.64 0.10
CA GLU A 155 -12.38 -32.32 1.35
C GLU A 155 -13.73 -33.03 1.34
N PRO A 156 -14.83 -32.46 0.85
CA PRO A 156 -16.12 -33.14 0.82
C PRO A 156 -16.12 -34.44 -0.02
N ARG A 157 -15.35 -34.47 -1.10
CA ARG A 157 -15.22 -35.62 -1.98
C ARG A 157 -14.45 -36.78 -1.34
N ARG A 158 -13.48 -36.53 -0.46
CA ARG A 158 -12.76 -37.56 0.30
C ARG A 158 -13.66 -38.23 1.35
N HIS A 159 -14.49 -37.47 2.04
CA HIS A 159 -15.41 -38.00 3.04
C HIS A 159 -16.54 -38.81 2.41
N GLN A 160 -17.05 -38.45 1.25
CA GLN A 160 -18.06 -39.23 0.51
C GLN A 160 -17.50 -40.55 -0.02
N LYS A 161 -16.26 -40.62 -0.49
CA LYS A 161 -15.61 -41.87 -0.94
C LYS A 161 -15.42 -42.84 0.24
N ARG A 162 -15.07 -42.37 1.43
CA ARG A 162 -14.92 -43.22 2.61
C ARG A 162 -16.26 -43.83 3.09
N ARG A 163 -17.35 -43.04 3.00
CA ARG A 163 -18.70 -43.53 3.39
C ARG A 163 -19.28 -44.53 2.40
N ARG A 164 -18.85 -44.57 1.14
CA ARG A 164 -19.27 -45.58 0.13
C ARG A 164 -18.43 -46.85 0.15
N ALA A 165 -17.31 -46.86 0.87
CA ALA A 165 -16.41 -48.01 0.99
C ALA A 165 -16.56 -48.74 2.33
N SER A 166 -17.42 -48.30 3.22
CA SER A 166 -17.83 -48.94 4.47
C SER A 166 -19.26 -49.46 4.36
#